data_6a07d126d58c5f99cfd320a2d38ccf83
#
_entry.id   6a07d126d58c5f99cfd320a2d38ccf83
#
_cell.length_a   1.000
_cell.length_b   1.000
_cell.length_c   1.000
_cell.angle_alpha   90.00
_cell.angle_beta   90.00
_cell.angle_gamma   90.00
#
_symmetry.space_group_name_H-M   'P 1'
#
loop_
_entity.id
_entity.type
_entity.pdbx_description
1 polymer ?
#
loop_
_entity_poly.entity_id
_entity_poly.type
_entity_poly.pdbx_seq_one_letter_code
_entity_poly.pdbx_strand_id
1 'polypeptide(L)'
;MEKNNNRRNRSVLKSYFQKGDVPTEQQFAELIDSVSNIVEDGQVMRTPSGWAFFPGQAGHLDIGFYTEEPLTEVDMPAWTLAVTPEKKLTVRNAKGEAVMEASQDKSIVLSSSLRDTSLANHS
;
A
#
# COMPACT_ATOMS: atom_id res chain seq x y z
N MET A 1 13.56 -4.00 1.39
CA MET A 1 13.45 -4.95 2.51
C MET A 1 12.60 -6.13 2.06
N GLU A 2 12.99 -7.28 2.45
CA GLU A 2 12.26 -8.44 2.03
C GLU A 2 10.98 -8.63 2.82
N LYS A 3 10.05 -9.32 2.24
CA LYS A 3 8.82 -9.65 2.92
C LYS A 3 9.13 -10.45 4.18
N ASN A 4 8.44 -10.14 5.25
CA ASN A 4 8.62 -10.83 6.52
C ASN A 4 8.13 -12.27 6.41
N ASN A 5 9.04 -13.21 6.58
CA ASN A 5 8.72 -14.63 6.47
C ASN A 5 8.06 -15.19 7.73
N ASN A 6 7.91 -14.39 8.78
CA ASN A 6 7.25 -14.84 9.99
C ASN A 6 5.74 -14.82 9.90
N ARG A 7 5.20 -14.27 8.83
CA ARG A 7 3.74 -14.19 8.70
C ARG A 7 3.13 -15.57 8.52
N ARG A 8 2.04 -15.81 9.25
CA ARG A 8 1.33 -17.08 9.19
C ARG A 8 -0.16 -16.82 9.08
N ASN A 9 -0.89 -17.78 8.53
CA ASN A 9 -2.34 -17.65 8.41
C ASN A 9 -3.00 -17.98 9.76
N ARG A 10 -4.31 -17.72 9.83
CA ARG A 10 -5.04 -17.89 11.08
C ARG A 10 -5.00 -19.30 11.62
N SER A 11 -5.09 -20.30 10.74
CA SER A 11 -5.10 -21.68 11.15
C SER A 11 -3.80 -22.06 11.85
N VAL A 12 -2.68 -21.66 11.27
CA VAL A 12 -1.37 -21.93 11.86
C VAL A 12 -1.23 -21.22 13.20
N LEU A 13 -1.62 -19.96 13.27
CA LEU A 13 -1.51 -19.18 14.50
C LEU A 13 -2.37 -19.77 15.62
N LYS A 14 -3.58 -20.20 15.30
CA LYS A 14 -4.43 -20.80 16.30
C LYS A 14 -3.83 -22.08 16.86
N SER A 15 -3.08 -22.83 16.04
CA SER A 15 -2.48 -24.06 16.53
C SER A 15 -1.43 -23.83 17.61
N TYR A 16 -0.84 -22.64 17.65
CA TYR A 16 0.18 -22.31 18.66
C TYR A 16 -0.42 -22.07 20.04
N PHE A 17 -1.69 -21.68 20.08
CA PHE A 17 -2.31 -21.19 21.29
C PHE A 17 -3.47 -22.08 21.77
N GLN A 18 -3.38 -23.36 21.52
CA GLN A 18 -4.40 -24.28 21.97
C GLN A 18 -4.24 -24.55 23.46
N LYS A 19 -5.31 -25.03 24.08
CA LYS A 19 -5.31 -25.27 25.50
C LYS A 19 -4.15 -26.21 25.87
N GLY A 20 -3.38 -25.81 26.84
CA GLY A 20 -2.24 -26.61 27.31
C GLY A 20 -0.93 -26.33 26.60
N ASP A 21 -0.95 -25.56 25.54
CA ASP A 21 0.27 -25.23 24.82
C ASP A 21 1.02 -24.12 25.55
N VAL A 22 2.35 -24.13 25.41
CA VAL A 22 3.19 -23.03 25.89
C VAL A 22 3.89 -22.45 24.67
N PRO A 23 3.37 -21.37 24.10
CA PRO A 23 3.97 -20.82 22.89
C PRO A 23 5.38 -20.32 23.12
N THR A 24 6.22 -20.48 22.08
CA THR A 24 7.63 -20.04 22.15
C THR A 24 7.73 -18.58 21.77
N GLU A 25 8.91 -18.02 22.02
CA GLU A 25 9.21 -16.63 21.63
C GLU A 25 9.00 -16.48 20.11
N GLN A 26 9.44 -17.45 19.32
CA GLN A 26 9.29 -17.41 17.88
C GLN A 26 7.80 -17.41 17.48
N GLN A 27 6.99 -18.18 18.18
CA GLN A 27 5.56 -18.23 17.88
C GLN A 27 4.85 -16.91 18.22
N PHE A 28 5.25 -16.26 19.30
CA PHE A 28 4.73 -14.93 19.61
C PHE A 28 5.18 -13.92 18.56
N ALA A 29 6.43 -14.01 18.09
CA ALA A 29 6.91 -13.13 17.04
C ALA A 29 6.10 -13.32 15.76
N GLU A 30 5.76 -14.56 15.44
CA GLU A 30 4.94 -14.84 14.25
C GLU A 30 3.54 -14.27 14.39
N LEU A 31 2.97 -14.28 15.58
CA LEU A 31 1.68 -13.68 15.80
C LEU A 31 1.75 -12.15 15.59
N ILE A 32 2.75 -11.52 16.18
CA ILE A 32 2.90 -10.08 16.07
C ILE A 32 3.12 -9.67 14.63
N ASP A 33 3.95 -10.41 13.89
CA ASP A 33 4.26 -10.08 12.51
C ASP A 33 3.13 -10.42 11.54
N SER A 34 2.14 -11.16 12.00
CA SER A 34 1.01 -11.55 11.15
C SER A 34 -0.17 -10.57 11.20
N VAL A 35 -0.13 -9.59 12.10
CA VAL A 35 -1.21 -8.61 12.23
C VAL A 35 -0.72 -7.24 11.81
N SER A 36 -1.64 -6.38 11.36
CA SER A 36 -1.31 -5.03 10.97
C SER A 36 -1.03 -4.17 12.21
N ASN A 37 -0.09 -3.26 12.08
CA ASN A 37 0.26 -2.32 13.14
C ASN A 37 -0.11 -0.91 12.69
N ILE A 38 -1.00 -0.26 13.42
CA ILE A 38 -1.50 1.06 13.03
C ILE A 38 -0.37 2.09 12.91
N VAL A 39 0.60 2.02 13.82
CA VAL A 39 1.68 3.00 13.84
C VAL A 39 2.60 2.82 12.65
N GLU A 40 2.98 1.58 12.35
CA GLU A 40 3.94 1.31 11.28
C GLU A 40 3.27 1.22 9.92
N ASP A 41 2.12 0.57 9.85
CA ASP A 41 1.49 0.23 8.57
C ASP A 41 0.40 1.18 8.14
N GLY A 42 -0.14 1.97 9.06
CA GLY A 42 -1.33 2.75 8.77
C GLY A 42 -2.57 1.89 8.90
N GLN A 43 -3.70 2.42 8.48
CA GLN A 43 -4.96 1.71 8.66
C GLN A 43 -6.04 2.20 7.73
N VAL A 44 -7.05 1.37 7.55
CA VAL A 44 -8.31 1.72 6.89
C VAL A 44 -9.39 1.66 7.95
N MET A 45 -10.21 2.71 8.06
CA MET A 45 -11.27 2.73 9.04
C MET A 45 -12.50 3.44 8.48
N ARG A 46 -13.64 3.22 9.14
CA ARG A 46 -14.88 3.90 8.78
C ARG A 46 -14.95 5.25 9.47
N THR A 47 -15.44 6.24 8.74
CA THR A 47 -15.72 7.57 9.29
C THR A 47 -17.10 8.00 8.77
N PRO A 48 -17.68 9.09 9.30
CA PRO A 48 -18.92 9.59 8.72
C PRO A 48 -18.82 9.93 7.24
N SER A 49 -17.61 10.19 6.73
CA SER A 49 -17.41 10.49 5.32
C SER A 49 -17.17 9.23 4.48
N GLY A 50 -17.15 8.06 5.08
CA GLY A 50 -16.92 6.81 4.39
C GLY A 50 -15.66 6.11 4.90
N TRP A 51 -14.97 5.39 4.02
CA TRP A 51 -13.74 4.72 4.39
C TRP A 51 -12.58 5.70 4.39
N ALA A 52 -11.80 5.68 5.44
CA ALA A 52 -10.62 6.52 5.55
C ALA A 52 -9.37 5.67 5.48
N PHE A 53 -8.45 6.05 4.60
CA PHE A 53 -7.15 5.42 4.47
C PHE A 53 -6.12 6.42 4.98
N PHE A 54 -5.26 6.03 5.92
CA PHE A 54 -4.24 6.94 6.41
C PHE A 54 -2.90 6.23 6.55
N PRO A 55 -1.78 6.97 6.43
CA PRO A 55 -0.46 6.36 6.39
C PRO A 55 0.03 5.95 7.76
N GLY A 56 1.03 5.06 7.77
CA GLY A 56 1.77 4.75 8.98
C GLY A 56 2.92 5.73 9.16
N GLN A 57 4.04 5.21 9.62
CA GLN A 57 5.22 6.05 9.91
C GLN A 57 5.80 6.71 8.68
N ALA A 58 5.57 6.17 7.51
CA ALA A 58 6.10 6.75 6.28
C ALA A 58 5.57 8.15 6.03
N GLY A 59 4.40 8.47 6.55
CA GLY A 59 3.88 9.83 6.46
C GLY A 59 3.24 10.21 5.15
N HIS A 60 3.25 9.34 4.15
CA HIS A 60 2.56 9.57 2.89
C HIS A 60 1.74 8.34 2.55
N LEU A 61 0.71 8.52 1.77
CA LEU A 61 -0.22 7.45 1.44
C LEU A 61 -0.02 7.01 0.00
N ASP A 62 0.42 5.77 -0.16
CA ASP A 62 0.52 5.11 -1.45
C ASP A 62 -0.24 3.80 -1.36
N ILE A 63 -1.17 3.59 -2.27
CA ILE A 63 -1.94 2.36 -2.30
C ILE A 63 -1.54 1.60 -3.56
N GLY A 64 -0.87 0.47 -3.39
CA GLY A 64 -0.42 -0.35 -4.49
C GLY A 64 -1.41 -1.45 -4.80
N PHE A 65 -1.72 -1.62 -6.08
CA PHE A 65 -2.59 -2.68 -6.55
C PHE A 65 -1.72 -3.70 -7.25
N TYR A 66 -1.61 -4.88 -6.66
CA TYR A 66 -0.76 -5.95 -7.16
C TYR A 66 -1.60 -7.04 -7.79
N THR A 67 -1.04 -7.70 -8.80
CA THR A 67 -1.73 -8.84 -9.40
C THR A 67 -1.37 -10.13 -8.65
N GLU A 68 -0.31 -10.09 -7.84
CA GLU A 68 0.09 -11.21 -6.99
C GLU A 68 0.64 -10.64 -5.70
N GLU A 69 0.70 -11.46 -4.68
CA GLU A 69 1.25 -11.01 -3.41
C GLU A 69 2.73 -10.64 -3.58
N PRO A 70 3.14 -9.45 -3.15
CA PRO A 70 4.55 -9.07 -3.28
C PRO A 70 5.42 -9.89 -2.32
N LEU A 71 6.58 -10.32 -2.80
CA LEU A 71 7.51 -11.12 -2.00
C LEU A 71 8.64 -10.30 -1.42
N THR A 72 9.00 -9.21 -2.07
CA THR A 72 10.06 -8.32 -1.60
C THR A 72 9.61 -6.89 -1.74
N GLU A 73 10.36 -5.97 -1.14
CA GLU A 73 10.00 -4.56 -1.27
C GLU A 73 10.37 -3.97 -2.63
N VAL A 74 11.09 -4.73 -3.45
CA VAL A 74 11.39 -4.26 -4.81
C VAL A 74 10.32 -4.70 -5.80
N ASP A 75 9.39 -5.54 -5.38
CA ASP A 75 8.28 -5.92 -6.24
C ASP A 75 7.38 -4.71 -6.44
N MET A 76 7.06 -4.41 -7.67
CA MET A 76 6.28 -3.22 -7.98
C MET A 76 4.81 -3.56 -8.18
N PRO A 77 3.91 -2.70 -7.72
CA PRO A 77 2.48 -2.90 -8.01
C PRO A 77 2.19 -2.65 -9.48
N ALA A 78 1.12 -3.25 -9.98
CA ALA A 78 0.67 -2.98 -11.34
C ALA A 78 0.24 -1.52 -11.47
N TRP A 79 -0.41 -1.00 -10.44
CA TRP A 79 -0.83 0.39 -10.37
C TRP A 79 -0.66 0.92 -8.95
N THR A 80 -0.38 2.20 -8.83
CA THR A 80 -0.31 2.86 -7.52
C THR A 80 -1.19 4.10 -7.54
N LEU A 81 -1.99 4.25 -6.49
CA LEU A 81 -2.77 5.45 -6.26
C LEU A 81 -2.14 6.15 -5.07
N ALA A 82 -1.73 7.39 -5.23
CA ALA A 82 -0.97 8.08 -4.21
C ALA A 82 -1.49 9.50 -3.99
N VAL A 83 -1.30 10.00 -2.77
CA VAL A 83 -1.58 11.40 -2.44
C VAL A 83 -0.26 12.03 -2.07
N THR A 84 0.11 13.08 -2.79
CA THR A 84 1.39 13.76 -2.57
C THR A 84 1.31 14.71 -1.37
N PRO A 85 2.45 15.18 -0.86
CA PRO A 85 2.43 16.17 0.21
C PRO A 85 1.66 17.43 -0.15
N GLU A 86 1.57 17.76 -1.44
CA GLU A 86 0.80 18.90 -1.89
C GLU A 86 -0.69 18.60 -2.05
N LYS A 87 -1.10 17.41 -1.61
CA LYS A 87 -2.49 16.95 -1.66
C LYS A 87 -3.00 16.75 -3.08
N LYS A 88 -2.09 16.35 -3.97
CA LYS A 88 -2.47 15.95 -5.32
C LYS A 88 -2.64 14.44 -5.41
N LEU A 89 -3.61 14.02 -6.19
CA LEU A 89 -3.87 12.60 -6.40
C LEU A 89 -3.11 12.15 -7.65
N THR A 90 -2.27 11.14 -7.51
CA THR A 90 -1.42 10.66 -8.60
C THR A 90 -1.70 9.19 -8.87
N VAL A 91 -1.78 8.83 -10.13
CA VAL A 91 -1.89 7.44 -10.56
C VAL A 91 -0.61 7.07 -11.29
N ARG A 92 0.05 6.00 -10.83
CA ARG A 92 1.31 5.55 -11.42
C ARG A 92 1.16 4.16 -12.00
N ASN A 93 1.92 3.91 -13.06
CA ASN A 93 1.91 2.61 -13.72
C ASN A 93 2.91 1.65 -13.08
N ALA A 94 3.10 0.49 -13.68
CA ALA A 94 3.98 -0.54 -13.13
C ALA A 94 5.45 -0.12 -13.06
N LYS A 95 5.85 0.88 -13.84
CA LYS A 95 7.21 1.39 -13.79
C LYS A 95 7.38 2.53 -12.80
N GLY A 96 6.33 2.88 -12.09
CA GLY A 96 6.36 3.99 -11.15
C GLY A 96 6.19 5.35 -11.79
N GLU A 97 5.85 5.39 -13.06
CA GLU A 97 5.68 6.65 -13.78
C GLU A 97 4.28 7.19 -13.59
N ALA A 98 4.16 8.49 -13.36
CA ALA A 98 2.86 9.11 -13.21
C ALA A 98 2.17 9.20 -14.56
N VAL A 99 0.98 8.64 -14.64
CA VAL A 99 0.18 8.73 -15.86
C VAL A 99 -0.91 9.76 -15.75
N MET A 100 -1.26 10.15 -14.53
CA MET A 100 -2.27 11.16 -14.30
C MET A 100 -2.04 11.81 -12.95
N GLU A 101 -2.32 13.10 -12.86
CA GLU A 101 -2.24 13.83 -11.60
C GLU A 101 -3.39 14.81 -11.53
N ALA A 102 -4.14 14.77 -10.43
CA ALA A 102 -5.27 15.67 -10.19
C ALA A 102 -4.93 16.60 -9.04
N SER A 103 -5.28 17.86 -9.18
CA SER A 103 -5.00 18.87 -8.18
C SER A 103 -6.28 19.36 -7.51
N GLN A 104 -6.12 19.96 -6.35
CA GLN A 104 -7.26 20.46 -5.58
C GLN A 104 -7.99 21.56 -6.32
N ASP A 105 -7.33 22.25 -7.23
CA ASP A 105 -7.94 23.32 -8.01
C ASP A 105 -8.75 22.82 -9.20
N LYS A 106 -9.02 21.51 -9.26
CA LYS A 106 -9.83 20.88 -10.29
C LYS A 106 -9.10 20.63 -11.61
N SER A 107 -7.79 20.87 -11.64
CA SER A 107 -7.05 20.57 -12.86
C SER A 107 -6.55 19.14 -12.85
N ILE A 108 -6.45 18.53 -14.03
CA ILE A 108 -5.94 17.18 -14.21
C ILE A 108 -4.91 17.22 -15.33
N VAL A 109 -3.76 16.61 -15.06
CA VAL A 109 -2.69 16.52 -16.05
C VAL A 109 -2.50 15.06 -16.40
N LEU A 110 -2.51 14.74 -17.67
CA LEU A 110 -2.32 13.39 -18.16
C LEU A 110 -0.91 13.22 -18.69
N SER A 111 -0.46 11.97 -18.72
CA SER A 111 0.90 11.65 -19.12
C SER A 111 1.32 12.23 -20.47
N SER A 112 0.43 12.20 -21.43
CA SER A 112 0.75 12.75 -22.74
C SER A 112 1.04 14.23 -22.67
N SER A 113 0.36 14.93 -21.78
CA SER A 113 0.63 16.35 -21.58
C SER A 113 1.86 16.56 -20.71
N LEU A 114 2.09 15.62 -19.81
CA LEU A 114 3.23 15.73 -18.92
C LEU A 114 4.55 15.57 -19.64
N ARG A 115 4.63 14.60 -20.55
CA ARG A 115 5.92 14.30 -21.12
C ARG A 115 6.22 15.08 -22.38
N ASP A 116 5.26 15.28 -23.19
CA ASP A 116 5.43 16.06 -24.36
C ASP A 116 4.13 16.11 -25.07
N THR A 117 4.18 16.61 -26.21
CA THR A 117 3.01 16.87 -26.91
C THR A 117 2.80 16.01 -28.07
N SER A 118 3.58 14.96 -28.16
CA SER A 118 3.46 14.12 -29.32
C SER A 118 2.06 13.59 -29.46
N LEU A 119 1.46 13.20 -28.34
CA LEU A 119 0.10 12.72 -28.42
C LEU A 119 -0.88 13.81 -28.69
N ALA A 120 -0.69 14.91 -28.01
CA ALA A 120 -1.58 16.00 -28.17
C ALA A 120 -1.54 16.52 -29.59
N ASN A 121 -0.42 16.46 -30.19
CA ASN A 121 -0.28 16.95 -31.51
C ASN A 121 -0.77 16.06 -32.56
N HIS A 122 -0.57 14.81 -32.36
CA HIS A 122 -1.04 13.93 -33.37
C HIS A 122 -2.33 13.38 -32.97
N SER A 123 -2.77 13.91 -32.06
CA SER A 123 -4.05 13.46 -31.64
C SER A 123 -4.81 14.65 -31.44
#